data_a740231c2cb4acb05456dd43fde9f314
#
_entry.id   a740231c2cb4acb05456dd43fde9f314
#
_cell.length_a   1.000
_cell.length_b   1.000
_cell.length_c   1.000
_cell.angle_alpha   90.00
_cell.angle_beta   90.00
_cell.angle_gamma   90.00
#
_symmetry.space_group_name_H-M   'P 1'
#
loop_
_entity.id
_entity.type
_entity.pdbx_description
1 polymer ?
#
loop_
_entity_poly.entity_id
_entity_poly.type
_entity_poly.pdbx_seq_one_letter_code
_entity_poly.pdbx_strand_id
1 'polypeptide(L)'
;MKITRRDFLKISSAATTGLALSGMGLNLAPVQAYSSQLRTKDAKETPSVCCFCAVGCGIVFHTDSKTGQVIYSEGDADHPINQGSLCAKGSAAYQIARNDKRIEKVLYRAPNSDKWQEKSWDWALKEIAKRVKKTRDAGFIAKNDKDQVVNRCETIASVGSAAMDNEECWTYQAMLRALGLVYIEHQARI
;
A
#
# COMPACT_ATOMS: atom_id res chain seq x y z
N MET A 1 17.68 11.14 -27.33
CA MET A 1 16.27 10.84 -26.97
C MET A 1 16.17 9.33 -26.78
N LYS A 2 15.94 8.86 -25.55
CA LYS A 2 15.77 7.43 -25.31
C LYS A 2 14.28 7.11 -25.56
N ILE A 3 14.00 6.35 -26.60
CA ILE A 3 12.66 5.86 -26.89
C ILE A 3 12.39 4.68 -25.97
N THR A 4 11.34 4.74 -25.14
CA THR A 4 10.92 3.62 -24.30
C THR A 4 10.25 2.53 -25.13
N ARG A 5 10.19 1.28 -24.61
CA ARG A 5 9.47 0.17 -25.29
C ARG A 5 8.00 0.55 -25.57
N ARG A 6 7.39 1.30 -24.65
CA ARG A 6 6.02 1.80 -24.82
C ARG A 6 5.89 2.82 -25.94
N ASP A 7 6.85 3.75 -26.07
CA ASP A 7 6.87 4.72 -27.17
C ASP A 7 7.12 4.03 -28.52
N PHE A 8 8.01 3.04 -28.54
CA PHE A 8 8.24 2.25 -29.75
C PHE A 8 6.97 1.51 -30.20
N LEU A 9 6.26 0.84 -29.28
CA LEU A 9 5.00 0.16 -29.58
C LEU A 9 3.89 1.14 -30.00
N LYS A 10 3.81 2.32 -29.37
CA LYS A 10 2.85 3.37 -29.77
C LYS A 10 3.16 3.91 -31.17
N ILE A 11 4.43 4.17 -31.47
CA ILE A 11 4.84 4.72 -32.75
C ILE A 11 4.72 3.66 -33.85
N SER A 12 5.15 2.42 -33.61
CA SER A 12 5.09 1.36 -34.61
C SER A 12 3.66 0.90 -34.89
N SER A 13 2.83 0.76 -33.87
CA SER A 13 1.42 0.40 -34.06
C SER A 13 0.62 1.53 -34.71
N ALA A 14 0.86 2.79 -34.34
CA ALA A 14 0.21 3.93 -34.96
C ALA A 14 0.64 4.12 -36.42
N ALA A 15 1.92 3.92 -36.75
CA ALA A 15 2.44 4.08 -38.11
C ALA A 15 2.00 2.94 -39.05
N THR A 16 2.11 1.68 -38.60
CA THR A 16 1.73 0.53 -39.45
C THR A 16 0.22 0.38 -39.58
N THR A 17 -0.52 0.52 -38.49
CA THR A 17 -1.97 0.40 -38.52
C THR A 17 -2.62 1.61 -39.19
N GLY A 18 -2.10 2.81 -38.97
CA GLY A 18 -2.60 4.03 -39.58
C GLY A 18 -2.43 4.05 -41.09
N LEU A 19 -1.25 3.62 -41.61
CA LEU A 19 -0.99 3.52 -43.04
C LEU A 19 -1.81 2.40 -43.72
N ALA A 20 -1.93 1.24 -43.08
CA ALA A 20 -2.73 0.14 -43.57
C ALA A 20 -4.23 0.45 -43.60
N LEU A 21 -4.75 1.08 -42.55
CA LEU A 21 -6.17 1.42 -42.42
C LEU A 21 -6.57 2.64 -43.27
N SER A 22 -5.68 3.64 -43.43
CA SER A 22 -5.93 4.75 -44.36
C SER A 22 -5.96 4.30 -45.82
N GLY A 23 -5.11 3.34 -46.18
CA GLY A 23 -5.13 2.70 -47.51
C GLY A 23 -6.41 1.90 -47.80
N MET A 24 -7.12 1.45 -46.76
CA MET A 24 -8.43 0.77 -46.86
C MET A 24 -9.64 1.72 -46.72
N GLY A 25 -9.40 3.04 -46.66
CA GLY A 25 -10.50 4.04 -46.55
C GLY A 25 -11.14 4.11 -45.16
N LEU A 26 -10.54 3.54 -44.13
CA LEU A 26 -11.09 3.58 -42.77
C LEU A 26 -10.80 4.93 -42.09
N ASN A 27 -11.85 5.56 -41.58
CA ASN A 27 -11.75 6.82 -40.85
C ASN A 27 -11.38 6.58 -39.39
N LEU A 28 -10.18 7.00 -38.95
CA LEU A 28 -9.70 6.87 -37.59
C LEU A 28 -10.07 8.05 -36.67
N ALA A 29 -10.76 9.07 -37.18
CA ALA A 29 -11.17 10.22 -36.38
C ALA A 29 -12.02 9.85 -35.14
N PRO A 30 -12.94 8.87 -35.18
CA PRO A 30 -13.66 8.42 -33.99
C PRO A 30 -12.76 7.85 -32.89
N VAL A 31 -11.71 7.09 -33.28
CA VAL A 31 -10.74 6.51 -32.31
C VAL A 31 -9.91 7.60 -31.64
N GLN A 32 -9.50 8.60 -32.39
CA GLN A 32 -8.77 9.75 -31.87
C GLN A 32 -9.64 10.60 -30.93
N ALA A 33 -10.90 10.82 -31.29
CA ALA A 33 -11.87 11.51 -30.45
C ALA A 33 -12.12 10.76 -29.13
N TYR A 34 -12.24 9.41 -29.19
CA TYR A 34 -12.39 8.58 -27.99
C TYR A 34 -11.15 8.64 -27.09
N SER A 35 -9.94 8.54 -27.64
CA SER A 35 -8.70 8.62 -26.87
C SER A 35 -8.50 9.97 -26.18
N SER A 36 -9.04 11.06 -26.75
CA SER A 36 -8.99 12.40 -26.14
C SER A 36 -9.85 12.52 -24.89
N GLN A 37 -10.79 11.60 -24.68
CA GLN A 37 -11.71 11.57 -23.52
C GLN A 37 -11.19 10.68 -22.38
N LEU A 38 -10.04 10.05 -22.52
CA LEU A 38 -9.48 9.22 -21.44
C LEU A 38 -9.23 10.06 -20.20
N ARG A 39 -9.74 9.60 -19.07
CA ARG A 39 -9.61 10.28 -17.76
C ARG A 39 -8.15 10.47 -17.33
N THR A 40 -7.24 9.64 -17.83
CA THR A 40 -5.81 9.67 -17.49
C THR A 40 -4.96 10.49 -18.46
N LYS A 41 -5.55 11.11 -19.49
CA LYS A 41 -4.81 11.80 -20.55
C LYS A 41 -3.87 12.90 -20.03
N ASP A 42 -4.35 13.70 -19.09
CA ASP A 42 -3.63 14.84 -18.50
C ASP A 42 -3.34 14.59 -17.01
N ALA A 43 -3.39 13.35 -16.56
CA ALA A 43 -3.12 12.98 -15.18
C ALA A 43 -1.61 12.99 -14.90
N LYS A 44 -1.25 13.38 -13.67
CA LYS A 44 0.11 13.24 -13.15
C LYS A 44 0.35 11.79 -12.73
N GLU A 45 1.38 11.17 -13.25
CA GLU A 45 1.82 9.83 -12.87
C GLU A 45 2.77 9.90 -11.67
N THR A 46 2.55 9.02 -10.68
CA THR A 46 3.39 8.90 -9.49
C THR A 46 3.63 7.43 -9.19
N PRO A 47 4.89 6.94 -9.26
CA PRO A 47 5.22 5.58 -8.90
C PRO A 47 5.12 5.37 -7.38
N SER A 48 4.70 4.19 -6.98
CA SER A 48 4.54 3.76 -5.59
C SER A 48 4.62 2.24 -5.48
N VAL A 49 4.50 1.72 -4.26
CA VAL A 49 4.47 0.29 -3.98
C VAL A 49 3.09 -0.12 -3.45
N CYS A 50 2.66 -1.32 -3.82
CA CYS A 50 1.38 -1.88 -3.38
C CYS A 50 1.40 -2.22 -1.89
N CYS A 51 0.41 -1.73 -1.14
CA CYS A 51 0.30 -1.92 0.31
C CYS A 51 -0.37 -3.24 0.74
N PHE A 52 -0.76 -4.13 -0.18
CA PHE A 52 -1.63 -5.26 0.17
C PHE A 52 -0.90 -6.53 0.57
N CYS A 53 0.33 -6.73 0.16
CA CYS A 53 1.11 -7.90 0.56
C CYS A 53 2.61 -7.73 0.31
N ALA A 54 3.39 -8.65 0.87
CA ALA A 54 4.84 -8.67 0.80
C ALA A 54 5.44 -8.91 -0.60
N VAL A 55 4.62 -9.08 -1.64
CA VAL A 55 5.13 -9.13 -3.04
C VAL A 55 5.77 -7.81 -3.43
N GLY A 56 5.25 -6.66 -2.90
CA GLY A 56 5.84 -5.36 -3.17
C GLY A 56 5.71 -4.93 -4.64
N CYS A 57 4.56 -5.18 -5.28
CA CYS A 57 4.35 -4.79 -6.67
C CYS A 57 4.48 -3.28 -6.85
N GLY A 58 5.20 -2.84 -7.89
CA GLY A 58 5.21 -1.44 -8.32
C GLY A 58 3.87 -1.04 -8.93
N ILE A 59 3.37 0.11 -8.51
CA ILE A 59 2.12 0.73 -8.97
C ILE A 59 2.42 2.13 -9.47
N VAL A 60 1.80 2.53 -10.57
CA VAL A 60 1.72 3.92 -11.00
C VAL A 60 0.32 4.44 -10.68
N PHE A 61 0.26 5.47 -9.85
CA PHE A 61 -0.99 6.18 -9.57
C PHE A 61 -1.13 7.37 -10.51
N HIS A 62 -2.32 7.51 -11.07
CA HIS A 62 -2.71 8.65 -11.88
C HIS A 62 -3.53 9.62 -11.03
N THR A 63 -3.07 10.84 -10.94
CA THR A 63 -3.71 11.91 -10.16
C THR A 63 -4.21 12.98 -11.12
N ASP A 64 -5.47 13.36 -10.98
CA ASP A 64 -6.05 14.46 -11.73
C ASP A 64 -5.30 15.76 -11.39
N SER A 65 -4.75 16.42 -12.41
CA SER A 65 -3.90 17.60 -12.23
C SER A 65 -4.66 18.82 -11.71
N LYS A 66 -5.99 18.85 -11.83
CA LYS A 66 -6.83 19.99 -11.41
C LYS A 66 -7.34 19.81 -9.98
N THR A 67 -7.76 18.59 -9.64
CA THR A 67 -8.40 18.31 -8.34
C THR A 67 -7.44 17.68 -7.32
N GLY A 68 -6.30 17.15 -7.75
CA GLY A 68 -5.38 16.40 -6.91
C GLY A 68 -5.89 15.02 -6.50
N GLN A 69 -7.03 14.58 -7.01
CA GLN A 69 -7.59 13.27 -6.69
C GLN A 69 -6.90 12.15 -7.46
N VAL A 70 -6.61 11.04 -6.79
CA VAL A 70 -6.16 9.80 -7.43
C VAL A 70 -7.35 9.20 -8.19
N ILE A 71 -7.19 9.03 -9.50
CA ILE A 71 -8.28 8.61 -10.40
C ILE A 71 -8.11 7.20 -10.96
N TYR A 72 -6.87 6.69 -10.95
CA TYR A 72 -6.57 5.38 -11.50
C TYR A 72 -5.26 4.81 -10.91
N SER A 73 -5.11 3.49 -10.95
CA SER A 73 -3.86 2.80 -10.62
C SER A 73 -3.60 1.68 -11.63
N GLU A 74 -2.35 1.57 -12.06
CA GLU A 74 -1.88 0.49 -12.95
C GLU A 74 -0.54 -0.04 -12.48
N GLY A 75 -0.14 -1.22 -12.96
CA GLY A 75 1.17 -1.79 -12.66
C GLY A 75 2.28 -1.03 -13.35
N ASP A 76 3.37 -0.80 -12.62
CA ASP A 76 4.58 -0.20 -13.16
C ASP A 76 5.30 -1.23 -14.05
N ALA A 77 5.38 -0.95 -15.34
CA ALA A 77 6.01 -1.84 -16.32
C ALA A 77 7.53 -1.94 -16.14
N ASP A 78 8.16 -0.93 -15.58
CA ASP A 78 9.60 -0.88 -15.34
C ASP A 78 9.99 -1.50 -13.99
N HIS A 79 9.02 -1.84 -13.15
CA HIS A 79 9.29 -2.43 -11.84
C HIS A 79 9.72 -3.90 -11.95
N PRO A 80 10.87 -4.30 -11.35
CA PRO A 80 11.49 -5.61 -11.59
C PRO A 80 10.66 -6.80 -11.09
N ILE A 81 9.77 -6.60 -10.10
CA ILE A 81 9.00 -7.68 -9.49
C ILE A 81 7.77 -8.04 -10.33
N ASN A 82 6.93 -7.06 -10.66
CA ASN A 82 5.63 -7.32 -11.30
C ASN A 82 5.56 -6.94 -12.78
N GLN A 83 6.51 -6.18 -13.30
CA GLN A 83 6.64 -5.84 -14.73
C GLN A 83 5.29 -5.43 -15.36
N GLY A 84 4.55 -4.58 -14.67
CA GLY A 84 3.23 -4.09 -15.08
C GLY A 84 2.04 -4.95 -14.68
N SER A 85 2.26 -6.16 -14.17
CA SER A 85 1.16 -7.04 -13.73
C SER A 85 0.65 -6.66 -12.34
N LEU A 86 -0.67 -6.64 -12.14
CA LEU A 86 -1.30 -6.46 -10.85
C LEU A 86 -2.43 -7.47 -10.64
N CYS A 87 -2.62 -7.90 -9.41
CA CYS A 87 -3.85 -8.60 -9.01
C CYS A 87 -5.00 -7.59 -8.83
N ALA A 88 -6.22 -8.07 -8.66
CA ALA A 88 -7.41 -7.23 -8.52
C ALA A 88 -7.29 -6.20 -7.38
N LYS A 89 -6.60 -6.52 -6.27
CA LYS A 89 -6.39 -5.59 -5.15
C LYS A 89 -5.49 -4.42 -5.56
N GLY A 90 -4.35 -4.70 -6.20
CA GLY A 90 -3.42 -3.68 -6.67
C GLY A 90 -4.06 -2.77 -7.73
N SER A 91 -4.81 -3.35 -8.69
CA SER A 91 -5.53 -2.57 -9.70
C SER A 91 -6.62 -1.67 -9.10
N ALA A 92 -7.20 -2.05 -7.95
CA ALA A 92 -8.21 -1.27 -7.25
C ALA A 92 -7.63 -0.34 -6.17
N ALA A 93 -6.30 -0.25 -6.02
CA ALA A 93 -5.66 0.51 -4.93
C ALA A 93 -6.06 1.98 -4.88
N TYR A 94 -6.30 2.62 -6.04
CA TYR A 94 -6.76 4.01 -6.11
C TYR A 94 -8.08 4.25 -5.35
N GLN A 95 -8.92 3.22 -5.18
CA GLN A 95 -10.21 3.33 -4.47
C GLN A 95 -10.01 3.58 -2.98
N ILE A 96 -8.88 3.15 -2.38
CA ILE A 96 -8.56 3.42 -0.97
C ILE A 96 -8.48 4.92 -0.72
N ALA A 97 -7.84 5.66 -1.63
CA ALA A 97 -7.70 7.11 -1.51
C ALA A 97 -9.01 7.87 -1.72
N ARG A 98 -10.00 7.26 -2.40
CA ARG A 98 -11.27 7.88 -2.78
C ARG A 98 -12.47 7.43 -1.94
N ASN A 99 -12.26 6.52 -1.01
CA ASN A 99 -13.36 5.96 -0.23
C ASN A 99 -13.83 6.95 0.84
N ASP A 100 -15.06 7.43 0.72
CA ASP A 100 -15.70 8.36 1.66
C ASP A 100 -15.84 7.77 3.08
N LYS A 101 -15.81 6.44 3.18
CA LYS A 101 -15.88 5.73 4.48
C LYS A 101 -14.51 5.48 5.11
N ARG A 102 -13.43 6.02 4.50
CA ARG A 102 -12.09 5.88 5.06
C ARG A 102 -12.02 6.59 6.41
N ILE A 103 -11.53 5.86 7.42
CA ILE A 103 -11.27 6.43 8.74
C ILE A 103 -9.98 7.24 8.67
N GLU A 104 -10.08 8.55 8.85
CA GLU A 104 -8.95 9.49 8.79
C GLU A 104 -8.44 9.90 10.17
N LYS A 105 -9.21 9.63 11.22
CA LYS A 105 -8.89 9.99 12.59
C LYS A 105 -8.88 8.77 13.49
N VAL A 106 -8.15 8.85 14.59
CA VAL A 106 -8.17 7.81 15.60
C VAL A 106 -9.52 7.79 16.30
N LEU A 107 -10.17 6.63 16.30
CA LEU A 107 -11.42 6.39 17.01
C LEU A 107 -11.13 5.61 18.29
N TYR A 108 -11.49 6.17 19.42
CA TYR A 108 -11.38 5.55 20.72
C TYR A 108 -12.75 5.26 21.33
N ARG A 109 -12.91 4.07 21.87
CA ARG A 109 -14.08 3.70 22.67
C ARG A 109 -13.64 3.33 24.08
N ALA A 110 -14.15 4.07 25.06
CA ALA A 110 -13.86 3.78 26.46
C ALA A 110 -14.45 2.44 26.91
N PRO A 111 -13.87 1.77 27.93
CA PRO A 111 -14.45 0.56 28.49
C PRO A 111 -15.92 0.79 28.88
N ASN A 112 -16.79 -0.19 28.59
CA ASN A 112 -18.23 -0.16 28.84
C ASN A 112 -19.00 0.99 28.16
N SER A 113 -18.40 1.66 27.15
CA SER A 113 -19.07 2.68 26.34
C SER A 113 -19.51 2.12 24.99
N ASP A 114 -20.64 2.56 24.49
CA ASP A 114 -21.16 2.30 23.17
C ASP A 114 -20.75 3.37 22.13
N LYS A 115 -20.13 4.48 22.60
CA LYS A 115 -19.80 5.65 21.78
C LYS A 115 -18.33 5.69 21.39
N TRP A 116 -18.09 5.93 20.11
CA TRP A 116 -16.76 6.23 19.60
C TRP A 116 -16.45 7.73 19.71
N GLN A 117 -15.22 8.04 20.08
CA GLN A 117 -14.70 9.41 20.24
C GLN A 117 -13.50 9.58 19.32
N GLU A 118 -13.48 10.65 18.57
CA GLU A 118 -12.29 11.06 17.81
C GLU A 118 -11.19 11.54 18.76
N LYS A 119 -9.96 11.06 18.52
CA LYS A 119 -8.76 11.46 19.27
C LYS A 119 -7.66 11.87 18.29
N SER A 120 -6.73 12.70 18.77
CA SER A 120 -5.52 13.02 18.00
C SER A 120 -4.55 11.83 17.98
N TRP A 121 -3.70 11.79 16.99
CA TRP A 121 -2.61 10.81 16.90
C TRP A 121 -1.66 10.92 18.09
N ASP A 122 -1.31 12.12 18.55
CA ASP A 122 -0.45 12.33 19.71
C ASP A 122 -1.04 11.71 20.98
N TRP A 123 -2.33 11.86 21.19
CA TRP A 123 -3.03 11.22 22.31
C TRP A 123 -2.97 9.71 22.18
N ALA A 124 -3.27 9.17 21.00
CA ALA A 124 -3.31 7.72 20.77
C ALA A 124 -1.95 7.08 20.99
N LEU A 125 -0.89 7.65 20.40
CA LEU A 125 0.48 7.15 20.55
C LEU A 125 0.94 7.15 22.01
N LYS A 126 0.64 8.22 22.78
CA LYS A 126 0.95 8.30 24.21
C LYS A 126 0.21 7.23 25.01
N GLU A 127 -1.08 7.03 24.77
CA GLU A 127 -1.87 6.01 25.49
C GLU A 127 -1.44 4.58 25.13
N ILE A 128 -1.14 4.31 23.87
CA ILE A 128 -0.61 3.01 23.45
C ILE A 128 0.75 2.74 24.11
N ALA A 129 1.68 3.69 24.01
CA ALA A 129 3.01 3.57 24.61
C ALA A 129 2.94 3.36 26.13
N LYS A 130 2.08 4.10 26.83
CA LYS A 130 1.86 3.96 28.27
C LYS A 130 1.36 2.55 28.64
N ARG A 131 0.40 2.02 27.89
CA ARG A 131 -0.15 0.68 28.13
C ARG A 131 0.87 -0.42 27.83
N VAL A 132 1.54 -0.33 26.71
CA VAL A 132 2.62 -1.28 26.31
C VAL A 132 3.70 -1.26 27.38
N LYS A 133 4.20 -0.08 27.76
CA LYS A 133 5.22 0.06 28.82
C LYS A 133 4.77 -0.56 30.13
N LYS A 134 3.58 -0.22 30.62
CA LYS A 134 3.04 -0.75 31.87
C LYS A 134 2.98 -2.27 31.87
N THR A 135 2.45 -2.88 30.80
CA THR A 135 2.28 -4.33 30.72
C THR A 135 3.64 -5.03 30.56
N ARG A 136 4.53 -4.44 29.75
CA ARG A 136 5.89 -4.95 29.57
C ARG A 136 6.69 -4.92 30.88
N ASP A 137 6.72 -3.77 31.56
CA ASP A 137 7.50 -3.63 32.78
C ASP A 137 7.02 -4.56 33.92
N ALA A 138 5.71 -4.86 33.95
CA ALA A 138 5.14 -5.81 34.91
C ALA A 138 5.46 -7.29 34.60
N GLY A 139 5.72 -7.64 33.34
CA GLY A 139 5.91 -9.03 32.92
C GLY A 139 7.24 -9.29 32.21
N PHE A 140 8.21 -8.40 32.29
CA PHE A 140 9.51 -8.56 31.65
C PHE A 140 10.45 -9.44 32.48
N ILE A 141 10.98 -10.49 31.86
CA ILE A 141 11.88 -11.46 32.47
C ILE A 141 13.28 -11.24 31.89
N ALA A 142 14.18 -10.62 32.67
CA ALA A 142 15.54 -10.36 32.23
C ALA A 142 16.40 -11.63 32.21
N LYS A 143 16.24 -12.49 33.24
CA LYS A 143 16.97 -13.76 33.39
C LYS A 143 15.99 -14.89 33.73
N ASN A 144 16.31 -16.10 33.29
CA ASN A 144 15.54 -17.30 33.65
C ASN A 144 16.05 -17.91 34.99
N ASP A 145 15.45 -19.00 35.42
CA ASP A 145 15.78 -19.71 36.66
C ASP A 145 17.21 -20.28 36.70
N LYS A 146 17.90 -20.32 35.55
CA LYS A 146 19.30 -20.74 35.40
C LYS A 146 20.29 -19.57 35.31
N ASP A 147 19.85 -18.36 35.69
CA ASP A 147 20.60 -17.09 35.61
C ASP A 147 21.05 -16.70 34.16
N GLN A 148 20.46 -17.29 33.14
CA GLN A 148 20.71 -16.95 31.76
C GLN A 148 19.91 -15.72 31.35
N VAL A 149 20.54 -14.79 30.62
CA VAL A 149 19.87 -13.60 30.09
C VAL A 149 18.92 -14.00 28.98
N VAL A 150 17.64 -13.72 29.14
CA VAL A 150 16.58 -14.07 28.19
C VAL A 150 15.85 -12.86 27.64
N ASN A 151 15.79 -11.75 28.37
CA ASN A 151 15.18 -10.47 27.95
C ASN A 151 13.82 -10.65 27.25
N ARG A 152 12.90 -11.40 27.86
CA ARG A 152 11.62 -11.77 27.24
C ARG A 152 10.42 -11.15 27.94
N CYS A 153 9.37 -10.92 27.16
CA CYS A 153 8.04 -10.47 27.63
C CYS A 153 7.00 -11.44 27.12
N GLU A 154 6.36 -12.17 28.01
CA GLU A 154 5.32 -13.18 27.70
C GLU A 154 3.91 -12.64 27.93
N THR A 155 3.79 -11.42 28.47
CA THR A 155 2.51 -10.79 28.82
C THR A 155 1.90 -9.99 27.65
N ILE A 156 2.64 -9.87 26.54
CA ILE A 156 2.18 -9.19 25.34
C ILE A 156 2.37 -10.16 24.16
N ALA A 157 1.32 -10.31 23.37
CA ALA A 157 1.36 -11.02 22.09
C ALA A 157 1.05 -10.06 20.94
N SER A 158 1.54 -10.38 19.75
CA SER A 158 1.27 -9.63 18.54
C SER A 158 0.71 -10.54 17.46
N VAL A 159 -0.34 -10.07 16.81
CA VAL A 159 -0.91 -10.69 15.61
C VAL A 159 -0.79 -9.68 14.48
N GLY A 160 0.06 -9.98 13.50
CA GLY A 160 0.29 -9.13 12.34
C GLY A 160 -0.74 -9.33 11.24
N SER A 161 -0.61 -8.51 10.19
CA SER A 161 -1.46 -8.52 9.01
C SER A 161 -0.71 -9.10 7.80
N ALA A 162 -1.45 -9.71 6.85
CA ALA A 162 -0.93 -10.05 5.53
C ALA A 162 -0.86 -8.82 4.59
N ALA A 163 -1.54 -7.72 4.95
CA ALA A 163 -1.55 -6.48 4.18
C ALA A 163 -0.40 -5.56 4.62
N MET A 164 0.83 -6.02 4.43
CA MET A 164 2.08 -5.32 4.73
C MET A 164 3.11 -5.70 3.67
N ASP A 165 3.97 -4.78 3.29
CA ASP A 165 5.11 -5.07 2.43
C ASP A 165 6.30 -5.70 3.22
N ASN A 166 7.40 -6.01 2.53
CA ASN A 166 8.55 -6.67 3.15
C ASN A 166 9.23 -5.80 4.20
N GLU A 167 9.39 -4.51 3.92
CA GLU A 167 10.04 -3.53 4.79
C GLU A 167 9.20 -3.27 6.03
N GLU A 168 7.89 -3.19 5.88
CA GLU A 168 6.94 -3.07 7.00
C GLU A 168 6.98 -4.32 7.89
N CYS A 169 6.94 -5.53 7.32
CA CYS A 169 7.06 -6.79 8.04
C CYS A 169 8.36 -6.87 8.84
N TRP A 170 9.49 -6.51 8.21
CA TRP A 170 10.79 -6.52 8.86
C TRP A 170 10.87 -5.51 10.02
N THR A 171 10.47 -4.28 9.77
CA THR A 171 10.50 -3.20 10.77
C THR A 171 9.59 -3.53 11.96
N TYR A 172 8.39 -4.03 11.67
CA TYR A 172 7.44 -4.44 12.69
C TYR A 172 7.99 -5.55 13.58
N GLN A 173 8.52 -6.62 12.97
CA GLN A 173 9.12 -7.72 13.71
C GLN A 173 10.33 -7.26 14.54
N ALA A 174 11.20 -6.43 13.97
CA ALA A 174 12.37 -5.89 14.69
C ALA A 174 11.93 -5.07 15.91
N MET A 175 10.92 -4.23 15.79
CA MET A 175 10.35 -3.46 16.91
C MET A 175 9.80 -4.37 18.01
N LEU A 176 9.03 -5.39 17.65
CA LEU A 176 8.44 -6.33 18.62
C LEU A 176 9.51 -7.14 19.35
N ARG A 177 10.56 -7.58 18.64
CA ARG A 177 11.72 -8.26 19.25
C ARG A 177 12.51 -7.33 20.18
N ALA A 178 12.68 -6.06 19.80
CA ALA A 178 13.32 -5.06 20.69
C ALA A 178 12.52 -4.81 21.98
N LEU A 179 11.20 -4.95 21.94
CA LEU A 179 10.34 -4.93 23.13
C LEU A 179 10.44 -6.22 23.97
N GLY A 180 11.05 -7.27 23.43
CA GLY A 180 11.22 -8.57 24.09
C GLY A 180 10.05 -9.54 23.85
N LEU A 181 9.12 -9.28 22.94
CA LEU A 181 7.97 -10.15 22.71
C LEU A 181 8.42 -11.53 22.17
N VAL A 182 7.85 -12.57 22.74
CA VAL A 182 8.04 -13.97 22.32
C VAL A 182 6.94 -14.38 21.33
N TYR A 183 5.70 -14.02 21.63
CA TYR A 183 4.54 -14.38 20.85
C TYR A 183 4.30 -13.37 19.72
N ILE A 184 4.84 -13.69 18.55
CA ILE A 184 4.70 -12.87 17.33
C ILE A 184 4.16 -13.79 16.25
N GLU A 185 2.93 -13.57 15.85
CA GLU A 185 2.25 -14.33 14.82
C GLU A 185 1.80 -13.43 13.66
N HIS A 186 1.61 -14.04 12.53
CA HIS A 186 1.21 -13.37 11.30
C HIS A 186 0.08 -14.15 10.63
N GLN A 187 -0.92 -13.45 10.13
CA GLN A 187 -2.11 -14.06 9.54
C GLN A 187 -1.78 -15.06 8.40
N ALA A 188 -0.82 -14.74 7.54
CA ALA A 188 -0.46 -15.60 6.40
C ALA A 188 0.34 -16.87 6.80
N ARG A 189 0.70 -17.01 8.07
CA ARG A 189 1.45 -18.17 8.58
C ARG A 189 0.54 -19.32 9.00
N ILE A 190 -0.72 -19.08 9.22
CA ILE A 190 -1.72 -20.07 9.69
C ILE A 190 -2.15 -20.97 8.54
#